data_5cbac56dbfc1e5b5b61f9f3d748a9e78
#
_entry.id   5cbac56dbfc1e5b5b61f9f3d748a9e78
#
_cell.length_a   1.000
_cell.length_b   1.000
_cell.length_c   1.000
_cell.angle_alpha   90.00
_cell.angle_beta   90.00
_cell.angle_gamma   90.00
#
_symmetry.space_group_name_H-M   'P 1'
#
loop_
_entity.id
_entity.type
_entity.pdbx_description
1 polymer ?
#
loop_
_entity_poly.entity_id
_entity_poly.type
_entity_poly.pdbx_seq_one_letter_code
_entity_poly.pdbx_strand_id
1 'polypeptide(L)'
;MANLLVRVKIMPKEAETQPEQVKQDILRLNPRLEIRSSKEEPIAFGLVALIADFITDDVSGAMEEIENSIRASPLVGEFDVVGTSRISATVRK
;
A
#
# COMPACT_ATOMS: atom_id res chain seq x y z
N MET A 1 6.00 -18.83 10.44
CA MET A 1 6.59 -18.02 9.41
C MET A 1 6.42 -16.57 9.70
N ALA A 2 7.38 -15.79 9.28
CA ALA A 2 7.34 -14.36 9.47
C ALA A 2 6.71 -13.69 8.26
N ASN A 3 5.94 -12.68 8.51
CA ASN A 3 5.41 -11.82 7.47
C ASN A 3 6.03 -10.44 7.59
N LEU A 4 6.01 -9.73 6.50
CA LEU A 4 6.48 -8.36 6.46
C LEU A 4 5.29 -7.45 6.32
N LEU A 5 5.22 -6.45 7.20
CA LEU A 5 4.21 -5.41 7.11
C LEU A 5 4.87 -4.16 6.58
N VAL A 6 4.32 -3.61 5.51
CA VAL A 6 4.88 -2.45 4.85
C VAL A 6 3.82 -1.36 4.82
N ARG A 7 4.10 -0.26 5.49
CA ARG A 7 3.17 0.89 5.48
C ARG A 7 3.61 1.86 4.43
N VAL A 8 2.72 2.18 3.51
CA VAL A 8 3.01 3.04 2.39
C VAL A 8 2.00 4.17 2.35
N LYS A 9 2.49 5.39 2.17
CA LYS A 9 1.64 6.55 1.94
C LYS A 9 1.58 6.77 0.44
N ILE A 10 0.40 6.67 -0.12
CA ILE A 10 0.20 6.72 -1.56
C ILE A 10 -0.64 7.93 -1.89
N MET A 11 -0.11 8.80 -2.74
CA MET A 11 -0.80 10.02 -3.13
C MET A 11 -1.39 9.85 -4.52
N PRO A 12 -2.67 10.21 -4.70
CA PRO A 12 -3.28 10.06 -6.01
C PRO A 12 -2.71 11.10 -6.96
N LYS A 13 -2.80 10.80 -8.25
CA LYS A 13 -2.33 11.71 -9.27
C LYS A 13 -3.25 12.92 -9.38
N GLU A 14 -4.54 12.72 -9.14
CA GLU A 14 -5.53 13.80 -9.31
C GLU A 14 -6.41 13.87 -8.07
N ALA A 15 -6.87 15.08 -7.77
CA ALA A 15 -7.66 15.30 -6.56
C ALA A 15 -9.01 14.60 -6.58
N GLU A 16 -9.56 14.34 -7.76
CA GLU A 16 -10.85 13.65 -7.86
C GLU A 16 -10.77 12.18 -7.54
N THR A 17 -9.57 11.61 -7.55
CA THR A 17 -9.42 10.19 -7.30
C THR A 17 -9.54 9.91 -5.81
N GLN A 18 -10.46 9.01 -5.46
CA GLN A 18 -10.65 8.64 -4.07
C GLN A 18 -9.62 7.61 -3.65
N PRO A 19 -9.18 7.62 -2.38
CA PRO A 19 -8.23 6.61 -1.91
C PRO A 19 -8.72 5.18 -2.12
N GLU A 20 -10.02 4.96 -2.00
CA GLU A 20 -10.57 3.63 -2.21
C GLU A 20 -10.36 3.16 -3.65
N GLN A 21 -10.46 4.08 -4.61
CA GLN A 21 -10.21 3.73 -6.01
C GLN A 21 -8.76 3.31 -6.21
N VAL A 22 -7.82 4.01 -5.57
CA VAL A 22 -6.41 3.65 -5.67
C VAL A 22 -6.18 2.27 -5.09
N LYS A 23 -6.76 2.00 -3.93
CA LYS A 23 -6.61 0.72 -3.27
C LYS A 23 -7.14 -0.41 -4.14
N GLN A 24 -8.34 -0.25 -4.69
CA GLN A 24 -8.94 -1.28 -5.52
C GLN A 24 -8.14 -1.51 -6.80
N ASP A 25 -7.61 -0.43 -7.37
CA ASP A 25 -6.82 -0.56 -8.59
C ASP A 25 -5.53 -1.35 -8.35
N ILE A 26 -4.85 -1.05 -7.25
CA ILE A 26 -3.62 -1.76 -6.91
C ILE A 26 -3.91 -3.25 -6.70
N LEU A 27 -4.98 -3.56 -5.97
CA LEU A 27 -5.33 -4.95 -5.71
C LEU A 27 -5.76 -5.67 -6.98
N ARG A 28 -6.40 -4.96 -7.90
CA ARG A 28 -6.78 -5.54 -9.18
C ARG A 28 -5.55 -5.88 -10.02
N LEU A 29 -4.54 -5.01 -9.97
CA LEU A 29 -3.32 -5.23 -10.74
C LEU A 29 -2.47 -6.34 -10.17
N ASN A 30 -2.53 -6.54 -8.86
CA ASN A 30 -1.78 -7.61 -8.23
C ASN A 30 -2.64 -8.26 -7.14
N PRO A 31 -3.47 -9.23 -7.51
CA PRO A 31 -4.38 -9.86 -6.54
C PRO A 31 -3.66 -10.63 -5.44
N ARG A 32 -2.36 -10.85 -5.57
CA ARG A 32 -1.60 -11.55 -4.53
C ARG A 32 -1.28 -10.64 -3.36
N LEU A 33 -1.39 -9.33 -3.53
CA LEU A 33 -1.14 -8.40 -2.43
C LEU A 33 -2.29 -8.44 -1.44
N GLU A 34 -1.93 -8.28 -0.18
CA GLU A 34 -2.91 -8.20 0.88
C GLU A 34 -2.74 -6.89 1.62
N ILE A 35 -3.83 -6.16 1.82
CA ILE A 35 -3.82 -4.94 2.59
C ILE A 35 -4.52 -5.24 3.91
N ARG A 36 -3.77 -5.16 5.00
CA ARG A 36 -4.30 -5.46 6.32
C ARG A 36 -5.21 -4.35 6.83
N SER A 37 -4.79 -3.12 6.61
CA SER A 37 -5.58 -1.99 7.03
C SER A 37 -5.20 -0.81 6.16
N SER A 38 -6.09 0.16 6.11
CA SER A 38 -5.84 1.37 5.34
C SER A 38 -6.60 2.51 5.98
N LYS A 39 -6.11 3.71 5.75
CA LYS A 39 -6.81 4.91 6.20
C LYS A 39 -6.51 6.03 5.22
N GLU A 40 -7.27 7.09 5.35
CA GLU A 40 -7.14 8.24 4.47
C GLU A 40 -6.54 9.39 5.25
N GLU A 41 -5.71 10.17 4.57
CA GLU A 41 -5.09 11.33 5.18
C GLU A 41 -5.20 12.50 4.22
N PRO A 42 -5.96 13.55 4.57
CA PRO A 42 -6.01 14.73 3.70
C PRO A 42 -4.65 15.39 3.64
N ILE A 43 -4.28 15.82 2.44
CA ILE A 43 -3.05 16.57 2.24
C ILE A 43 -3.40 17.85 1.49
N ALA A 44 -2.40 18.54 0.95
CA ALA A 44 -2.65 19.84 0.34
C ALA A 44 -3.43 19.73 -0.97
N PHE A 45 -4.07 20.80 -1.36
CA PHE A 45 -4.68 20.97 -2.68
C PHE A 45 -5.82 19.99 -2.97
N GLY A 46 -6.54 19.60 -1.93
CA GLY A 46 -7.66 18.70 -2.09
C GLY A 46 -7.31 17.25 -2.30
N LEU A 47 -6.04 16.91 -2.27
CA LEU A 47 -5.61 15.53 -2.40
C LEU A 47 -5.80 14.79 -1.08
N VAL A 48 -6.19 13.54 -1.17
CA VAL A 48 -6.32 12.68 0.01
C VAL A 48 -5.45 11.46 -0.22
N ALA A 49 -4.48 11.28 0.66
CA ALA A 49 -3.55 10.16 0.56
C ALA A 49 -4.15 8.90 1.13
N LEU A 50 -3.75 7.77 0.57
CA LEU A 50 -4.08 6.47 1.11
C LEU A 50 -2.88 5.96 1.92
N ILE A 51 -3.10 5.65 3.18
CA ILE A 51 -2.08 5.04 4.03
C ILE A 51 -2.46 3.57 4.11
N ALA A 52 -1.69 2.71 3.45
CA ALA A 52 -2.02 1.29 3.37
C ALA A 52 -0.96 0.45 4.03
N ASP A 53 -1.39 -0.54 4.81
CA ASP A 53 -0.50 -1.51 5.42
C ASP A 53 -0.57 -2.79 4.61
N PHE A 54 0.46 -3.04 3.83
CA PHE A 54 0.55 -4.27 3.03
C PHE A 54 1.17 -5.38 3.86
N ILE A 55 0.65 -6.57 3.67
CA ILE A 55 1.20 -7.77 4.31
C ILE A 55 1.72 -8.68 3.21
N THR A 56 2.95 -9.15 3.37
CA THR A 56 3.52 -10.07 2.40
C THR A 56 4.47 -11.01 3.14
N ASP A 57 4.84 -12.10 2.48
CA ASP A 57 5.84 -12.99 3.03
C ASP A 57 7.18 -12.26 3.10
N ASP A 58 7.95 -12.55 4.14
CA ASP A 58 9.24 -11.92 4.32
C ASP A 58 10.27 -12.69 3.51
N VAL A 59 10.26 -12.45 2.20
CA VAL A 59 11.15 -13.12 1.27
C VAL A 59 11.82 -12.08 0.39
N SER A 60 12.87 -12.51 -0.27
CA SER A 60 13.62 -11.65 -1.16
C SER A 60 12.71 -11.14 -2.28
N GLY A 61 12.76 -9.85 -2.53
CA GLY A 61 11.98 -9.24 -3.59
C GLY A 61 10.57 -8.82 -3.20
N ALA A 62 10.15 -9.11 -1.96
CA ALA A 62 8.79 -8.78 -1.55
C ALA A 62 8.53 -7.28 -1.58
N MET A 63 9.47 -6.50 -1.08
CA MET A 63 9.32 -5.05 -1.06
C MET A 63 9.24 -4.50 -2.49
N GLU A 64 10.07 -5.03 -3.36
CA GLU A 64 10.10 -4.60 -4.74
C GLU A 64 8.78 -4.91 -5.44
N GLU A 65 8.20 -6.05 -5.13
CA GLU A 65 6.92 -6.42 -5.73
C GLU A 65 5.84 -5.43 -5.32
N ILE A 66 5.83 -5.03 -4.05
CA ILE A 66 4.85 -4.06 -3.57
C ILE A 66 5.03 -2.73 -4.30
N GLU A 67 6.26 -2.25 -4.38
CA GLU A 67 6.53 -0.98 -5.03
C GLU A 67 6.16 -1.01 -6.50
N ASN A 68 6.49 -2.09 -7.18
CA ASN A 68 6.18 -2.20 -8.60
C ASN A 68 4.67 -2.24 -8.83
N SER A 69 3.94 -2.89 -7.94
CA SER A 69 2.48 -2.94 -8.06
C SER A 69 1.88 -1.56 -7.89
N ILE A 70 2.41 -0.78 -6.96
CA ILE A 70 1.92 0.58 -6.76
C ILE A 70 2.21 1.44 -7.98
N ARG A 71 3.44 1.33 -8.51
CA ARG A 71 3.82 2.10 -9.69
C ARG A 71 3.00 1.75 -10.92
N ALA A 72 2.51 0.53 -10.98
CA ALA A 72 1.73 0.10 -12.14
C ALA A 72 0.36 0.76 -12.22
N SER A 73 -0.13 1.31 -11.12
CA SER A 73 -1.43 1.94 -11.11
C SER A 73 -1.36 3.34 -11.71
N PRO A 74 -2.14 3.62 -12.75
CA PRO A 74 -2.15 4.97 -13.33
C PRO A 74 -2.78 6.02 -12.42
N LEU A 75 -3.44 5.59 -11.35
CA LEU A 75 -4.06 6.52 -10.42
C LEU A 75 -3.07 7.07 -9.39
N VAL A 76 -1.89 6.47 -9.28
CA VAL A 76 -0.90 6.85 -8.28
C VAL A 76 -0.01 7.95 -8.82
N GLY A 77 0.08 9.06 -8.09
CA GLY A 77 1.01 10.14 -8.44
C GLY A 77 2.39 9.86 -7.89
N GLU A 78 2.48 9.63 -6.58
CA GLU A 78 3.73 9.24 -5.96
C GLU A 78 3.41 8.49 -4.67
N PHE A 79 4.43 7.84 -4.11
CA PHE A 79 4.25 7.11 -2.88
C PHE A 79 5.55 7.10 -2.10
N ASP A 80 5.41 6.92 -0.77
CA ASP A 80 6.54 6.79 0.14
C ASP A 80 6.32 5.60 1.04
N VAL A 81 7.36 4.80 1.22
CA VAL A 81 7.32 3.74 2.22
C VAL A 81 7.65 4.40 3.56
N VAL A 82 6.67 4.43 4.46
CA VAL A 82 6.85 5.14 5.72
C VAL A 82 7.23 4.24 6.86
N GLY A 83 7.17 2.93 6.68
CA GLY A 83 7.60 2.02 7.73
C GLY A 83 7.50 0.59 7.29
N THR A 84 8.36 -0.24 7.85
CA THR A 84 8.30 -1.67 7.66
C THR A 84 8.48 -2.33 9.02
N SER A 85 7.81 -3.47 9.21
CA SER A 85 8.06 -4.26 10.39
C SER A 85 7.82 -5.71 10.05
N ARG A 86 8.56 -6.57 10.75
CA ARG A 86 8.41 -8.00 10.59
C ARG A 86 7.46 -8.47 11.66
N ILE A 87 6.45 -9.20 11.26
CA ILE A 87 5.49 -9.73 12.21
C ILE A 87 5.54 -11.25 12.18
N SER A 88 5.44 -11.80 13.36
CA SER A 88 5.45 -13.24 13.50
C SER A 88 4.07 -13.79 13.20
N ALA A 89 4.02 -14.94 12.55
CA ALA A 89 2.75 -15.58 12.26
C ALA A 89 2.01 -15.99 13.51
N THR A 90 2.70 -16.11 14.63
CA THR A 90 2.08 -16.50 15.87
C THR A 90 1.44 -15.36 16.63
N VAL A 91 1.64 -14.16 16.15
CA VAL A 91 1.03 -13.02 16.82
C VAL A 91 -0.38 -12.88 16.34
N ARG A 92 -1.23 -13.38 16.97
CA ARG A 92 -2.50 -13.27 16.50
C ARG A 92 -3.41 -13.47 17.44
N LYS A 93 -3.83 -13.13 17.59
CA LYS A 93 -4.49 -13.39 18.46
C LYS A 93 -5.36 -13.01 18.48
#